data_c0bff4cb7727f8f828bacd8bf9dea302
#
_entry.id   c0bff4cb7727f8f828bacd8bf9dea302
#
_cell.length_a   1.000
_cell.length_b   1.000
_cell.length_c   1.000
_cell.angle_alpha   90.00
_cell.angle_beta   90.00
_cell.angle_gamma   90.00
#
_symmetry.space_group_name_H-M   'P 1'
#
loop_
_entity.id
_entity.type
_entity.pdbx_description
1 polymer ?
#
loop_
_entity_poly.entity_id
_entity_poly.type
_entity_poly.pdbx_seq_one_letter_code
_entity_poly.pdbx_strand_id
1 'polypeptide(L)'
;MERILIYLTAIAGLAKDIHYTVEGYGNHLLMDRIYDGLYDFVDEIKENYYMYLGREVPKSTDIFREAATMLEGFDTTQERERNLLEYMLNAIYLCDEESKKQRYDCGDNDLLGRIASKLKNNVALLRKIMPTEIKPEG
;
A
#
# COMPACT_ATOMS: atom_id res chain seq x y z
N MET A 1 3.79 -9.63 9.01
CA MET A 1 4.63 -8.94 8.02
C MET A 1 4.31 -9.31 6.59
N GLU A 2 4.00 -10.58 6.29
CA GLU A 2 3.66 -11.02 4.93
C GLU A 2 2.44 -10.31 4.34
N ARG A 3 1.39 -10.08 5.11
CA ARG A 3 0.22 -9.36 4.63
C ARG A 3 0.54 -7.92 4.23
N ILE A 4 1.48 -7.30 4.92
CA ILE A 4 1.93 -5.94 4.55
C ILE A 4 2.63 -5.97 3.19
N LEU A 5 3.47 -6.99 2.93
CA LEU A 5 4.08 -7.18 1.62
C LEU A 5 3.04 -7.31 0.51
N ILE A 6 2.00 -8.09 0.76
CA ILE A 6 0.90 -8.29 -0.20
C ILE A 6 0.17 -6.98 -0.47
N TYR A 7 -0.18 -6.23 0.58
CA TYR A 7 -0.86 -4.94 0.42
C TYR A 7 -0.02 -3.92 -0.32
N LEU A 8 1.27 -3.79 0.01
CA LEU A 8 2.16 -2.86 -0.70
C LEU A 8 2.26 -3.19 -2.19
N THR A 9 2.34 -4.47 -2.52
CA THR A 9 2.39 -4.95 -3.91
C THR A 9 1.07 -4.66 -4.64
N ALA A 10 -0.06 -4.92 -4.00
CA ALA A 10 -1.38 -4.64 -4.57
C ALA A 10 -1.61 -3.14 -4.78
N ILE A 11 -1.24 -2.33 -3.79
CA ILE A 11 -1.34 -0.86 -3.88
C ILE A 11 -0.51 -0.35 -5.06
N ALA A 12 0.72 -0.84 -5.20
CA ALA A 12 1.60 -0.45 -6.31
C ALA A 12 0.98 -0.79 -7.66
N GLY A 13 0.46 -2.00 -7.82
CA GLY A 13 -0.19 -2.44 -9.05
C GLY A 13 -1.44 -1.63 -9.38
N LEU A 14 -2.28 -1.39 -8.37
CA LEU A 14 -3.51 -0.64 -8.56
C LEU A 14 -3.24 0.83 -8.90
N ALA A 15 -2.27 1.45 -8.25
CA ALA A 15 -1.86 2.82 -8.57
C ALA A 15 -1.39 2.93 -10.04
N LYS A 16 -0.64 1.94 -10.52
CA LYS A 16 -0.22 1.91 -11.92
C LYS A 16 -1.40 1.73 -12.87
N ASP A 17 -2.34 0.87 -12.56
CA ASP A 17 -3.54 0.70 -13.40
C ASP A 17 -4.33 2.00 -13.50
N ILE A 18 -4.48 2.72 -12.40
CA ILE A 18 -5.16 4.03 -12.39
C ILE A 18 -4.35 5.07 -13.17
N HIS A 19 -3.02 5.05 -13.02
CA HIS A 19 -2.10 5.98 -13.70
C HIS A 19 -2.36 6.04 -15.21
N TYR A 20 -2.64 4.89 -15.82
CA TYR A 20 -2.87 4.79 -17.27
C TYR A 20 -4.29 5.18 -17.70
N THR A 21 -5.24 5.25 -16.79
CA THR A 21 -6.67 5.45 -17.13
C THR A 21 -7.28 6.71 -16.52
N VAL A 22 -6.66 7.29 -15.51
CA VAL A 22 -7.18 8.49 -14.86
C VAL A 22 -7.04 9.71 -15.76
N GLU A 23 -8.02 10.60 -15.71
CA GLU A 23 -7.98 11.85 -16.45
C GLU A 23 -7.31 12.95 -15.64
N GLY A 24 -6.62 13.83 -16.38
CA GLY A 24 -5.92 14.96 -15.80
C GLY A 24 -4.48 14.65 -15.44
N TYR A 25 -3.60 15.57 -15.82
CA TYR A 25 -2.17 15.39 -15.63
C TYR A 25 -1.77 15.31 -14.15
N GLY A 26 -2.39 16.13 -13.31
CA GLY A 26 -2.14 16.12 -11.87
C GLY A 26 -2.55 14.80 -11.23
N ASN A 27 -3.66 14.23 -11.64
CA ASN A 27 -4.13 12.93 -11.16
C ASN A 27 -3.21 11.79 -11.60
N HIS A 28 -2.74 11.88 -12.83
CA HIS A 28 -1.77 10.94 -13.39
C HIS A 28 -0.46 10.96 -12.57
N LEU A 29 0.05 12.14 -12.25
CA LEU A 29 1.25 12.31 -11.42
C LEU A 29 1.05 11.85 -9.99
N LEU A 30 -0.15 12.03 -9.44
CA LEU A 30 -0.46 11.55 -8.09
C LEU A 30 -0.31 10.03 -8.00
N MET A 31 -0.73 9.31 -9.04
CA MET A 31 -0.60 7.85 -9.05
C MET A 31 0.86 7.41 -9.04
N ASP A 32 1.74 8.11 -9.75
CA ASP A 32 3.17 7.86 -9.68
C ASP A 32 3.72 8.12 -8.27
N ARG A 33 3.27 9.18 -7.62
CA ARG A 33 3.68 9.48 -6.25
C ARG A 33 3.23 8.40 -5.27
N ILE A 34 2.02 7.86 -5.42
CA ILE A 34 1.52 6.76 -4.59
C ILE A 34 2.33 5.49 -4.81
N TYR A 35 2.65 5.20 -6.06
CA TYR A 35 3.47 4.05 -6.44
C TYR A 35 4.91 4.15 -5.92
N ASP A 36 5.49 5.34 -5.94
CA ASP A 36 6.89 5.57 -5.67
C ASP A 36 7.30 5.11 -4.27
N GLY A 37 8.41 4.38 -4.19
CA GLY A 37 8.97 3.93 -2.92
C GLY A 37 8.31 2.70 -2.29
N LEU A 38 7.20 2.20 -2.84
CA LEU A 38 6.52 1.03 -2.26
C LEU A 38 7.37 -0.24 -2.36
N TYR A 39 8.03 -0.46 -3.49
CA TYR A 39 8.92 -1.61 -3.66
C TYR A 39 10.20 -1.47 -2.84
N ASP A 40 10.64 -0.26 -2.53
CA ASP A 40 11.75 -0.05 -1.60
C ASP A 40 11.36 -0.54 -0.19
N PHE A 41 10.14 -0.29 0.24
CA PHE A 41 9.63 -0.83 1.50
C PHE A 41 9.55 -2.36 1.49
N VAL A 42 9.09 -2.93 0.38
CA VAL A 42 9.06 -4.40 0.22
C VAL A 42 10.47 -4.97 0.40
N ASP A 43 11.45 -4.34 -0.24
CA ASP A 43 12.84 -4.74 -0.16
C ASP A 43 13.38 -4.63 1.27
N GLU A 44 13.14 -3.51 1.95
CA GLU A 44 13.55 -3.33 3.33
C GLU A 44 12.93 -4.37 4.28
N ILE A 45 11.66 -4.70 4.11
CA ILE A 45 11.00 -5.74 4.92
C ILE A 45 11.68 -7.08 4.70
N LYS A 46 11.93 -7.44 3.43
CA LYS A 46 12.56 -8.74 3.11
C LYS A 46 13.97 -8.81 3.67
N GLU A 47 14.75 -7.74 3.58
CA GLU A 47 16.12 -7.72 4.10
C GLU A 47 16.16 -7.68 5.62
N ASN A 48 15.43 -6.79 6.26
CA ASN A 48 15.58 -6.52 7.69
C ASN A 48 14.78 -7.49 8.56
N TYR A 49 13.59 -7.84 8.15
CA TYR A 49 12.74 -8.72 8.96
C TYR A 49 12.97 -10.20 8.64
N TYR A 50 13.15 -10.56 7.37
CA TYR A 50 13.30 -11.96 6.99
C TYR A 50 14.77 -12.36 6.90
N MET A 51 15.52 -11.74 6.03
CA MET A 51 16.89 -12.14 5.72
C MET A 51 17.83 -11.95 6.91
N TYR A 52 17.79 -10.80 7.57
CA TYR A 52 18.63 -10.53 8.73
C TYR A 52 18.35 -11.50 9.88
N LEU A 53 17.08 -11.83 10.12
CA LEU A 53 16.68 -12.73 11.20
C LEU A 53 16.77 -14.23 10.82
N GLY A 54 17.25 -14.54 9.61
CA GLY A 54 17.35 -15.92 9.14
C GLY A 54 16.00 -16.61 8.91
N ARG A 55 14.94 -15.82 8.68
CA ARG A 55 13.62 -16.34 8.39
C ARG A 55 13.48 -16.65 6.90
N GLU A 56 12.61 -17.59 6.56
CA GLU A 56 12.30 -17.88 5.17
C GLU A 56 11.62 -16.67 4.52
N VAL A 57 12.24 -16.13 3.46
CA VAL A 57 11.69 -14.98 2.73
C VAL A 57 10.50 -15.43 1.88
N PRO A 58 9.33 -14.81 1.97
CA PRO A 58 8.19 -15.15 1.12
C PRO A 58 8.57 -15.02 -0.36
N LYS A 59 8.15 -16.01 -1.15
CA LYS A 59 8.45 -16.02 -2.58
C LYS A 59 7.63 -14.94 -3.30
N SER A 60 8.27 -14.30 -4.26
CA SER A 60 7.60 -13.27 -5.07
C SER A 60 6.37 -13.81 -5.78
N THR A 61 6.40 -15.08 -6.25
CA THR A 61 5.23 -15.69 -6.89
C THR A 61 4.03 -15.77 -5.95
N ASP A 62 4.26 -16.09 -4.68
CA ASP A 62 3.17 -16.18 -3.69
C ASP A 62 2.60 -14.79 -3.39
N ILE A 63 3.48 -13.79 -3.21
CA ILE A 63 3.07 -12.41 -2.98
C ILE A 63 2.30 -11.87 -4.19
N PHE A 64 2.81 -12.07 -5.40
CA PHE A 64 2.14 -11.60 -6.62
C PHE A 64 0.79 -12.28 -6.84
N ARG A 65 0.69 -13.57 -6.53
CA ARG A 65 -0.58 -14.31 -6.66
C ARG A 65 -1.66 -13.71 -5.76
N GLU A 66 -1.31 -13.50 -4.48
CA GLU A 66 -2.25 -12.90 -3.53
C GLU A 66 -2.59 -11.45 -3.90
N ALA A 67 -1.59 -10.67 -4.30
CA ALA A 67 -1.82 -9.30 -4.74
C ALA A 67 -2.69 -9.24 -6.00
N ALA A 68 -2.51 -10.16 -6.94
CA ALA A 68 -3.29 -10.22 -8.17
C ALA A 68 -4.78 -10.39 -7.89
N THR A 69 -5.16 -11.21 -6.91
CA THR A 69 -6.57 -11.38 -6.55
C THR A 69 -7.19 -10.08 -6.04
N MET A 70 -6.40 -9.22 -5.42
CA MET A 70 -6.86 -7.92 -4.91
C MET A 70 -7.07 -6.89 -6.03
N LEU A 71 -6.57 -7.14 -7.23
CA LEU A 71 -6.70 -6.23 -8.38
C LEU A 71 -7.84 -6.62 -9.31
N GLU A 72 -8.48 -7.76 -9.08
CA GLU A 72 -9.54 -8.28 -9.93
C GLU A 72 -10.89 -7.64 -9.63
N GLY A 73 -11.74 -7.56 -10.65
CA GLY A 73 -13.14 -7.16 -10.48
C GLY A 73 -13.41 -5.68 -10.53
N PHE A 74 -12.45 -4.86 -10.92
CA PHE A 74 -12.65 -3.41 -11.03
C PHE A 74 -12.74 -3.01 -12.50
N ASP A 75 -13.90 -2.58 -12.91
CA ASP A 75 -14.17 -2.23 -14.31
C ASP A 75 -13.97 -0.74 -14.61
N THR A 76 -14.04 0.13 -13.60
CA THR A 76 -13.92 1.57 -13.78
C THR A 76 -12.77 2.16 -12.99
N THR A 77 -12.28 3.30 -13.45
CA THR A 77 -11.26 4.07 -12.73
C THR A 77 -11.75 4.47 -11.34
N GLN A 78 -13.01 4.83 -11.20
CA GLN A 78 -13.59 5.21 -9.91
C GLN A 78 -13.59 4.04 -8.92
N GLU A 79 -13.92 2.84 -9.38
CA GLU A 79 -13.86 1.64 -8.54
C GLU A 79 -12.42 1.38 -8.09
N ARG A 80 -11.46 1.52 -8.99
CA ARG A 80 -10.04 1.35 -8.68
C ARG A 80 -9.56 2.38 -7.65
N GLU A 81 -9.94 3.64 -7.80
CA GLU A 81 -9.59 4.69 -6.84
C GLU A 81 -10.16 4.41 -5.46
N ARG A 82 -11.41 3.98 -5.39
CA ARG A 82 -12.06 3.63 -4.13
C ARG A 82 -11.36 2.46 -3.44
N ASN A 83 -10.98 1.45 -4.20
CA ASN A 83 -10.27 0.29 -3.66
C ASN A 83 -8.82 0.62 -3.30
N LEU A 84 -8.18 1.49 -4.06
CA LEU A 84 -6.85 1.99 -3.70
C LEU A 84 -6.88 2.67 -2.33
N LEU A 85 -7.88 3.53 -2.10
CA LEU A 85 -8.08 4.17 -0.80
C LEU A 85 -8.26 3.14 0.31
N GLU A 86 -9.14 2.18 0.09
CA GLU A 86 -9.43 1.12 1.06
C GLU A 86 -8.18 0.29 1.36
N TYR A 87 -7.43 -0.10 0.35
CA TYR A 87 -6.20 -0.89 0.55
C TYR A 87 -5.14 -0.11 1.31
N MET A 88 -4.97 1.17 1.04
CA MET A 88 -4.05 2.00 1.81
C MET A 88 -4.47 2.12 3.28
N LEU A 89 -5.76 2.33 3.54
CA LEU A 89 -6.29 2.39 4.90
C LEU A 89 -6.09 1.06 5.64
N ASN A 90 -6.33 -0.06 4.97
CA ASN A 90 -6.10 -1.37 5.55
C ASN A 90 -4.62 -1.63 5.83
N ALA A 91 -3.74 -1.21 4.94
CA ALA A 91 -2.30 -1.36 5.15
C ALA A 91 -1.80 -0.51 6.33
N ILE A 92 -2.31 0.71 6.47
CA ILE A 92 -2.02 1.57 7.63
C ILE A 92 -2.45 0.87 8.93
N TYR A 93 -3.66 0.32 8.95
CA TYR A 93 -4.17 -0.42 10.08
C TYR A 93 -3.28 -1.63 10.42
N LEU A 94 -2.85 -2.39 9.41
CA LEU A 94 -1.97 -3.54 9.61
C LEU A 94 -0.62 -3.12 10.22
N CYS A 95 -0.03 -2.04 9.74
CA CYS A 95 1.22 -1.52 10.30
C CYS A 95 1.05 -1.15 11.77
N ASP A 96 -0.04 -0.49 12.11
CA ASP A 96 -0.36 -0.07 13.47
C ASP A 96 -0.55 -1.27 14.39
N GLU A 97 -1.34 -2.26 13.95
CA GLU A 97 -1.58 -3.47 14.72
C GLU A 97 -0.30 -4.29 14.92
N GLU A 98 0.54 -4.42 13.89
CA GLU A 98 1.79 -5.14 14.01
C GLU A 98 2.74 -4.45 14.99
N SER A 99 2.84 -3.11 14.96
CA SER A 99 3.72 -2.38 15.86
C SER A 99 3.32 -2.53 17.33
N LYS A 100 2.04 -2.75 17.62
CA LYS A 100 1.53 -2.94 18.99
C LYS A 100 1.87 -4.30 19.59
N LYS A 101 2.22 -5.27 18.77
CA LYS A 101 2.48 -6.64 19.23
C LYS A 101 3.80 -6.80 20.00
N GLN A 102 4.65 -5.78 20.04
CA GLN A 102 5.93 -5.74 20.78
C GLN A 102 6.87 -6.91 20.48
N ARG A 103 6.83 -7.41 19.23
CA ARG A 103 7.67 -8.54 18.79
C ARG A 103 8.70 -8.15 17.74
N TYR A 104 8.76 -6.88 17.40
CA TYR A 104 9.69 -6.35 16.42
C TYR A 104 10.76 -5.53 17.09
N ASP A 105 11.96 -5.51 16.52
CA ASP A 105 13.03 -4.64 17.01
C ASP A 105 12.73 -3.17 16.62
N CYS A 106 13.59 -2.26 17.09
CA CYS A 106 13.37 -0.83 16.84
C CYS A 106 13.45 -0.48 15.36
N GLY A 107 14.27 -1.18 14.57
CA GLY A 107 14.39 -0.95 13.14
C GLY A 107 13.12 -1.37 12.40
N ASP A 108 12.56 -2.53 12.73
CA ASP A 108 11.32 -3.01 12.13
C ASP A 108 10.13 -2.13 12.52
N ASN A 109 10.07 -1.69 13.77
CA ASN A 109 9.03 -0.76 14.22
C ASN A 109 9.14 0.61 13.54
N ASP A 110 10.36 1.11 13.34
CA ASP A 110 10.59 2.33 12.58
C ASP A 110 10.12 2.18 11.14
N LEU A 111 10.42 1.05 10.51
CA LEU A 111 9.99 0.75 9.14
C LEU A 111 8.46 0.73 9.03
N LEU A 112 7.78 0.06 9.96
CA LEU A 112 6.31 0.06 10.02
C LEU A 112 5.76 1.48 10.13
N GLY A 113 6.37 2.31 10.95
CA GLY A 113 6.00 3.72 11.10
C GLY A 113 6.19 4.53 9.83
N ARG A 114 7.31 4.32 9.11
CA ARG A 114 7.58 5.01 7.84
C ARG A 114 6.60 4.60 6.75
N ILE A 115 6.26 3.32 6.67
CA ILE A 115 5.25 2.81 5.74
C ILE A 115 3.90 3.47 6.03
N ALA A 116 3.45 3.41 7.28
CA ALA A 116 2.18 4.00 7.69
C ALA A 116 2.14 5.50 7.38
N SER A 117 3.21 6.22 7.66
CA SER A 117 3.30 7.66 7.43
C SER A 117 3.18 8.02 5.94
N LYS A 118 3.89 7.28 5.07
CA LYS A 118 3.79 7.49 3.62
C LYS A 118 2.37 7.21 3.12
N LEU A 119 1.77 6.11 3.56
CA LEU A 119 0.42 5.76 3.14
C LEU A 119 -0.61 6.78 3.64
N LYS A 120 -0.48 7.30 4.85
CA LYS A 120 -1.36 8.36 5.36
C LYS A 120 -1.30 9.60 4.48
N ASN A 121 -0.11 10.02 4.09
CA ASN A 121 0.06 11.16 3.19
C ASN A 121 -0.61 10.90 1.85
N ASN A 122 -0.42 9.71 1.30
CA ASN A 122 -1.03 9.32 0.03
C ASN A 122 -2.56 9.24 0.11
N VAL A 123 -3.10 8.75 1.23
CA VAL A 123 -4.55 8.76 1.49
C VAL A 123 -5.08 10.19 1.49
N ALA A 124 -4.41 11.09 2.17
CA ALA A 124 -4.81 12.50 2.24
C ALA A 124 -4.87 13.13 0.84
N LEU A 125 -3.87 12.85 0.00
CA LEU A 125 -3.82 13.36 -1.37
C LEU A 125 -4.87 12.72 -2.27
N LEU A 126 -5.07 11.41 -2.17
CA LEU A 126 -6.07 10.72 -2.96
C LEU A 126 -7.48 11.22 -2.66
N ARG A 127 -7.80 11.47 -1.40
CA ARG A 127 -9.10 12.03 -1.01
C ARG A 127 -9.39 13.39 -1.64
N LYS A 128 -8.36 14.15 -1.97
CA LYS A 128 -8.53 15.47 -2.61
C LYS A 128 -9.00 15.37 -4.06
N ILE A 129 -8.68 14.28 -4.74
CA ILE A 129 -9.08 14.11 -6.15
C ILE A 129 -10.33 13.26 -6.32
N MET A 130 -10.76 12.55 -5.27
CA MET A 130 -11.96 11.72 -5.34
C MET A 130 -13.21 12.59 -5.27
N PRO A 131 -14.28 12.22 -6.00
CA PRO A 131 -15.55 12.93 -5.88
C PRO A 131 -16.06 12.88 -4.44
N THR A 132 -16.54 14.03 -3.96
CA THR A 132 -17.10 14.15 -2.61
C THR A 132 -18.52 13.62 -2.58
N GLU A 133 -18.70 12.31 -2.73
CA GLU A 133 -20.05 11.75 -2.71
C GLU A 133 -20.62 11.65 -1.31
N ILE A 134 -19.81 11.28 -0.36
CA ILE A 134 -20.23 11.24 1.04
C ILE A 134 -19.00 11.48 1.87
N LYS A 135 -18.90 12.68 2.45
CA LYS A 135 -17.97 12.88 3.55
C LYS A 135 -18.62 12.31 4.79
N PRO A 136 -18.02 11.32 5.44
CA PRO A 136 -18.46 10.99 6.78
C PRO A 136 -18.35 12.26 7.60
N GLU A 137 -19.45 12.65 8.23
CA GLU A 137 -19.49 13.79 9.12
C GLU A 137 -18.59 13.50 10.34
N GLY A 138 -17.79 14.45 10.67
CA GLY A 138 -16.99 14.38 11.89
C GLY A 138 -15.70 15.06 11.82
#